data_d9adde002773917a6267e60461c68f76
#
_entry.id   d9adde002773917a6267e60461c68f76
#
_cell.length_a   1.000
_cell.length_b   1.000
_cell.length_c   1.000
_cell.angle_alpha   90.00
_cell.angle_beta   90.00
_cell.angle_gamma   90.00
#
_symmetry.space_group_name_H-M   'P 1'
#
loop_
_entity.id
_entity.type
_entity.pdbx_description
1 polymer ?
#
loop_
_entity_poly.entity_id
_entity_poly.type
_entity_poly.pdbx_seq_one_letter_code
_entity_poly.pdbx_strand_id
1 'polypeptide(L)'
;MHPNAQPTGFTRATLTTLALALLPLAAARAATPAEQPYVGSYTQGSVDTRSQLMLLDDNTFCFSFMGGSLDMLAGGRWKTEGNGVRLQEVRQNGSVFPAFGQAVLGLKETVEFDFHGHSLSRAASVAFATSGDETLPTTLRPLFKADHNGWSSSYKLPPLPAAQVRYFYIGDAEVDANGQPRQLRVVQYRRGDANTLRVGYNRAFGSPPLNLSATLQDDVLHVDGRRFGARKELPEKALERIRAACIRPALAEAKRPSEEEAAEIAAGRATSVKRPPLVPVKTFYLPLTAIQGAPYFSDAEK
;
A
#
# COMPACT_ATOMS: atom_id res chain seq x y z
N MET A 1 29.76 -81.77 5.60
CA MET A 1 30.15 -81.58 7.00
C MET A 1 29.52 -80.27 7.48
N HIS A 2 28.70 -80.41 8.47
CA HIS A 2 28.07 -79.33 9.26
C HIS A 2 29.08 -78.45 10.01
N PRO A 3 28.71 -77.32 10.66
CA PRO A 3 27.39 -76.86 11.13
C PRO A 3 27.09 -75.31 10.91
N ASN A 4 25.80 -74.99 10.92
CA ASN A 4 25.01 -74.21 11.90
C ASN A 4 25.66 -73.01 12.56
N ALA A 5 25.08 -71.81 12.37
CA ALA A 5 24.68 -70.89 13.43
C ALA A 5 23.77 -69.77 12.91
N GLN A 6 22.53 -69.69 13.45
CA GLN A 6 21.70 -68.49 13.47
C GLN A 6 22.20 -67.56 14.58
N PRO A 7 21.94 -66.25 14.44
CA PRO A 7 21.40 -65.53 15.59
C PRO A 7 20.20 -64.58 15.25
N THR A 8 19.19 -64.82 16.04
CA THR A 8 18.40 -63.91 16.87
C THR A 8 18.08 -62.51 16.33
N GLY A 9 16.79 -62.30 16.17
CA GLY A 9 16.15 -61.02 15.85
C GLY A 9 16.30 -59.96 16.93
N PHE A 10 16.46 -58.73 16.47
CA PHE A 10 16.22 -57.53 17.27
C PHE A 10 15.07 -56.74 16.66
N THR A 11 13.93 -56.79 17.34
CA THR A 11 12.79 -55.89 17.12
C THR A 11 13.18 -54.47 17.51
N ARG A 12 13.32 -53.59 16.54
CA ARG A 12 13.42 -52.15 16.77
C ARG A 12 12.03 -51.56 16.92
N ALA A 13 11.69 -51.17 18.14
CA ALA A 13 10.55 -50.35 18.45
C ALA A 13 10.80 -48.92 17.92
N THR A 14 10.04 -48.50 16.93
CA THR A 14 10.00 -47.11 16.43
C THR A 14 9.16 -46.28 17.41
N LEU A 15 9.80 -45.44 18.20
CA LEU A 15 9.14 -44.37 18.95
C LEU A 15 8.77 -43.24 17.96
N THR A 16 7.49 -43.14 17.69
CA THR A 16 6.92 -42.00 16.95
C THR A 16 6.79 -40.83 17.94
N THR A 17 7.72 -39.90 17.88
CA THR A 17 7.65 -38.63 18.59
C THR A 17 6.63 -37.72 17.90
N LEU A 18 5.48 -37.56 18.53
CA LEU A 18 4.44 -36.62 18.13
C LEU A 18 4.93 -35.20 18.49
N ALA A 19 5.46 -34.48 17.49
CA ALA A 19 5.82 -33.07 17.64
C ALA A 19 4.54 -32.24 17.66
N LEU A 20 4.13 -31.84 18.86
CA LEU A 20 3.05 -30.88 19.07
C LEU A 20 3.55 -29.49 18.61
N ALA A 21 3.13 -29.05 17.42
CA ALA A 21 3.41 -27.72 16.91
C ALA A 21 2.62 -26.69 17.75
N LEU A 22 3.29 -26.06 18.69
CA LEU A 22 2.79 -24.88 19.40
C LEU A 22 2.75 -23.69 18.40
N LEU A 23 1.59 -23.48 17.82
CA LEU A 23 1.27 -22.22 17.12
C LEU A 23 1.29 -21.09 18.16
N PRO A 24 2.10 -20.03 17.98
CA PRO A 24 1.99 -18.86 18.83
C PRO A 24 0.64 -18.19 18.54
N LEU A 25 -0.33 -18.34 19.42
CA LEU A 25 -1.45 -17.41 19.51
C LEU A 25 -0.84 -16.02 19.74
N ALA A 26 -0.89 -15.17 18.74
CA ALA A 26 -0.66 -13.74 18.92
C ALA A 26 -1.80 -13.22 19.80
N ALA A 27 -1.61 -13.30 21.11
CA ALA A 27 -2.55 -12.73 22.08
C ALA A 27 -2.62 -11.23 21.80
N ALA A 28 -3.79 -10.73 21.45
CA ALA A 28 -4.07 -9.28 21.43
C ALA A 28 -3.70 -8.76 22.83
N ARG A 29 -2.68 -7.91 22.89
CA ARG A 29 -2.17 -7.38 24.15
C ARG A 29 -3.13 -6.27 24.56
N ALA A 30 -3.91 -6.48 25.60
CA ALA A 30 -4.70 -5.42 26.22
C ALA A 30 -3.75 -4.31 26.75
N ALA A 31 -4.21 -3.04 26.68
CA ALA A 31 -3.46 -1.91 27.17
C ALA A 31 -3.12 -2.09 28.66
N THR A 32 -1.90 -1.71 29.02
CA THR A 32 -1.48 -1.69 30.42
C THR A 32 -2.19 -0.57 31.19
N PRO A 33 -2.27 -0.60 32.54
CA PRO A 33 -2.86 0.49 33.31
C PRO A 33 -2.29 1.86 33.01
N ALA A 34 -1.01 1.96 32.66
CA ALA A 34 -0.36 3.21 32.24
C ALA A 34 -0.79 3.71 30.86
N GLU A 35 -1.37 2.85 30.03
CA GLU A 35 -1.85 3.17 28.69
C GLU A 35 -3.34 3.57 28.68
N GLN A 36 -4.11 3.10 29.63
CA GLN A 36 -5.56 3.37 29.74
C GLN A 36 -5.96 4.86 29.71
N PRO A 37 -5.20 5.79 30.32
CA PRO A 37 -5.55 7.22 30.24
C PRO A 37 -5.63 7.75 28.81
N TYR A 38 -4.89 7.17 27.88
CA TYR A 38 -4.88 7.59 26.47
C TYR A 38 -6.00 6.98 25.63
N VAL A 39 -6.60 5.88 26.09
CA VAL A 39 -7.69 5.22 25.35
C VAL A 39 -8.90 6.12 25.25
N GLY A 40 -9.37 6.37 24.03
CA GLY A 40 -10.50 7.24 23.78
C GLY A 40 -10.54 7.80 22.36
N SER A 41 -11.50 8.67 22.13
CA SER A 41 -11.66 9.42 20.88
C SER A 41 -11.36 10.89 21.11
N TYR A 42 -10.61 11.47 20.20
CA TYR A 42 -10.19 12.86 20.20
C TYR A 42 -10.57 13.49 18.87
N THR A 43 -11.07 14.71 18.89
CA THR A 43 -11.53 15.39 17.69
C THR A 43 -11.03 16.82 17.65
N GLN A 44 -10.47 17.21 16.51
CA GLN A 44 -10.11 18.57 16.18
C GLN A 44 -10.79 18.94 14.85
N GLY A 45 -11.23 20.17 14.72
CA GLY A 45 -11.85 20.62 13.49
C GLY A 45 -12.06 22.11 13.43
N SER A 46 -12.35 22.57 12.23
CA SER A 46 -12.83 23.92 11.90
C SER A 46 -14.14 23.80 11.12
N VAL A 47 -14.57 24.89 10.48
CA VAL A 47 -15.78 24.90 9.65
C VAL A 47 -15.71 23.86 8.53
N ASP A 48 -14.53 23.75 7.87
CA ASP A 48 -14.36 22.97 6.64
C ASP A 48 -13.49 21.72 6.82
N THR A 49 -12.94 21.49 8.02
CA THR A 49 -12.05 20.36 8.27
C THR A 49 -12.39 19.65 9.56
N ARG A 50 -12.22 18.34 9.57
CA ARG A 50 -12.34 17.51 10.77
C ARG A 50 -11.26 16.46 10.80
N SER A 51 -10.52 16.42 11.91
CA SER A 51 -9.61 15.33 12.24
C SER A 51 -10.16 14.56 13.44
N GLN A 52 -10.07 13.25 13.39
CA GLN A 52 -10.43 12.39 14.50
C GLN A 52 -9.32 11.36 14.72
N LEU A 53 -8.89 11.21 15.96
CA LEU A 53 -7.93 10.20 16.38
C LEU A 53 -8.58 9.32 17.45
N MET A 54 -8.54 8.02 17.26
CA MET A 54 -9.08 7.03 18.18
C MET A 54 -7.94 6.11 18.62
N LEU A 55 -7.67 6.08 19.92
CA LEU A 55 -6.71 5.19 20.57
C LEU A 55 -7.47 4.07 21.25
N LEU A 56 -7.21 2.82 20.86
CA LEU A 56 -7.93 1.65 21.33
C LEU A 56 -7.14 0.91 22.41
N ASP A 57 -7.82 0.12 23.21
CA ASP A 57 -7.26 -0.64 24.33
C ASP A 57 -6.35 -1.81 23.92
N ASP A 58 -6.36 -2.18 22.62
CA ASP A 58 -5.49 -3.18 22.01
C ASP A 58 -4.22 -2.58 21.41
N ASN A 59 -3.86 -1.34 21.78
CA ASN A 59 -2.71 -0.60 21.28
C ASN A 59 -2.77 -0.34 19.77
N THR A 60 -3.96 -0.32 19.19
CA THR A 60 -4.18 0.14 17.82
C THR A 60 -4.76 1.54 17.79
N PHE A 61 -4.56 2.25 16.69
CA PHE A 61 -5.19 3.56 16.49
C PHE A 61 -5.81 3.67 15.11
N CYS A 62 -6.80 4.53 15.02
CA CYS A 62 -7.36 4.98 13.77
C CYS A 62 -7.35 6.51 13.72
N PHE A 63 -6.77 7.06 12.67
CA PHE A 63 -6.79 8.48 12.37
C PHE A 63 -7.61 8.71 11.11
N SER A 64 -8.51 9.69 11.16
CA SER A 64 -9.24 10.15 9.97
C SER A 64 -9.13 11.66 9.86
N PHE A 65 -9.03 12.14 8.63
CA PHE A 65 -9.10 13.54 8.28
C PHE A 65 -10.08 13.71 7.13
N MET A 66 -10.96 14.70 7.26
CA MET A 66 -11.87 15.12 6.21
C MET A 66 -11.69 16.63 6.02
N GLY A 67 -11.50 17.06 4.78
CA GLY A 67 -11.34 18.47 4.48
C GLY A 67 -11.46 18.76 2.99
N GLY A 68 -12.53 19.41 2.57
CA GLY A 68 -12.81 19.66 1.17
C GLY A 68 -12.94 18.37 0.36
N SER A 69 -12.06 18.14 -0.61
CA SER A 69 -12.01 16.92 -1.43
C SER A 69 -10.99 15.90 -0.91
N LEU A 70 -10.42 16.09 0.28
CA LEU A 70 -9.41 15.22 0.85
C LEU A 70 -9.99 14.45 2.04
N ASP A 71 -10.15 13.15 1.85
CA ASP A 71 -10.43 12.21 2.92
C ASP A 71 -9.21 11.32 3.13
N MET A 72 -8.75 11.25 4.36
CA MET A 72 -7.64 10.38 4.77
C MET A 72 -8.10 9.43 5.86
N LEU A 73 -7.68 8.19 5.76
CA LEU A 73 -7.87 7.19 6.79
C LEU A 73 -6.53 6.46 6.99
N ALA A 74 -6.04 6.43 8.22
CA ALA A 74 -4.82 5.75 8.58
C ALA A 74 -5.02 4.93 9.84
N GLY A 75 -4.56 3.69 9.82
CA GLY A 75 -4.55 2.81 10.97
C GLY A 75 -3.14 2.37 11.33
N GLY A 76 -2.94 2.02 12.58
CA GLY A 76 -1.62 1.60 13.03
C GLY A 76 -1.60 1.16 14.48
N ARG A 77 -0.40 1.21 15.06
CA ARG A 77 -0.15 0.86 16.45
C ARG A 77 0.35 2.05 17.23
N TRP A 78 0.00 2.09 18.50
CA TRP A 78 0.56 3.06 19.43
C TRP A 78 1.17 2.36 20.64
N LYS A 79 2.10 3.03 21.29
CA LYS A 79 2.76 2.56 22.52
C LYS A 79 3.09 3.76 23.41
N THR A 80 3.16 3.54 24.70
CA THR A 80 3.70 4.52 25.63
C THR A 80 5.19 4.75 25.37
N GLU A 81 5.60 6.02 25.39
CA GLU A 81 6.98 6.45 25.21
C GLU A 81 7.24 7.71 26.05
N GLY A 82 8.08 7.56 27.10
CA GLY A 82 8.30 8.65 28.06
C GLY A 82 7.01 9.02 28.82
N ASN A 83 6.64 10.29 28.76
CA ASN A 83 5.42 10.83 29.35
C ASN A 83 4.26 10.94 28.36
N GLY A 84 4.36 10.28 27.23
CA GLY A 84 3.38 10.34 26.16
C GLY A 84 3.18 9.01 25.46
N VAL A 85 2.69 9.08 24.24
CA VAL A 85 2.51 7.94 23.35
C VAL A 85 3.10 8.24 21.99
N ARG A 86 3.62 7.19 21.33
CA ARG A 86 4.06 7.20 19.96
C ARG A 86 3.08 6.43 19.10
N LEU A 87 2.61 7.04 18.02
CA LEU A 87 1.71 6.43 17.05
C LEU A 87 2.49 6.16 15.76
N GLN A 88 2.44 4.94 15.28
CA GLN A 88 3.08 4.53 14.03
C GLN A 88 2.03 3.93 13.09
N GLU A 89 1.81 4.57 11.95
CA GLU A 89 0.96 4.03 10.90
C GLU A 89 1.55 2.72 10.38
N VAL A 90 0.67 1.72 10.23
CA VAL A 90 1.00 0.48 9.53
C VAL A 90 0.36 0.56 8.15
N ARG A 91 1.19 0.50 7.13
CA ARG A 91 0.74 0.40 5.75
C ARG A 91 0.98 -1.00 5.26
N GLN A 92 0.00 -1.56 4.60
CA GLN A 92 0.20 -2.77 3.82
C GLN A 92 1.28 -2.50 2.75
N ASN A 93 1.96 -3.55 2.31
CA ASN A 93 2.86 -3.49 1.18
C ASN A 93 2.09 -3.03 -0.07
N GLY A 94 2.02 -1.74 -0.25
CA GLY A 94 1.35 -1.09 -1.37
C GLY A 94 2.36 -0.31 -2.21
N SER A 95 1.99 -0.07 -3.44
CA SER A 95 2.75 0.81 -4.33
C SER A 95 2.06 2.16 -4.43
N VAL A 96 2.86 3.23 -4.58
CA VAL A 96 2.35 4.55 -5.02
C VAL A 96 1.62 4.42 -6.35
N PHE A 97 2.12 3.53 -7.20
CA PHE A 97 1.55 3.21 -8.49
C PHE A 97 1.09 1.75 -8.52
N PRO A 98 -0.07 1.40 -7.90
CA PRO A 98 -0.58 0.06 -8.02
C PRO A 98 -0.83 -0.26 -9.49
N ALA A 99 -0.18 -1.31 -9.98
CA ALA A 99 -0.26 -1.74 -11.37
C ALA A 99 -0.92 -3.12 -11.44
N PHE A 100 -1.76 -3.31 -12.46
CA PHE A 100 -2.51 -4.54 -12.70
C PHE A 100 -2.38 -4.91 -14.16
N GLY A 101 -2.14 -6.17 -14.44
CA GLY A 101 -1.94 -6.67 -15.80
C GLY A 101 -2.90 -7.79 -16.17
N GLN A 102 -3.26 -7.86 -17.44
CA GLN A 102 -4.06 -8.96 -18.01
C GLN A 102 -3.55 -9.32 -19.41
N ALA A 103 -3.49 -10.61 -19.71
CA ALA A 103 -3.29 -11.10 -21.05
C ALA A 103 -4.65 -11.22 -21.76
N VAL A 104 -4.84 -10.45 -22.83
CA VAL A 104 -6.03 -10.49 -23.67
C VAL A 104 -5.69 -11.17 -24.98
N LEU A 105 -6.47 -12.17 -25.36
CA LEU A 105 -6.30 -12.87 -26.65
C LEU A 105 -6.52 -11.88 -27.80
N GLY A 106 -5.64 -11.91 -28.79
CA GLY A 106 -5.72 -11.04 -29.97
C GLY A 106 -4.80 -9.81 -29.94
N LEU A 107 -4.32 -9.39 -28.78
CA LEU A 107 -3.37 -8.26 -28.63
C LEU A 107 -1.94 -8.78 -28.46
N LYS A 108 -1.43 -9.60 -29.38
CA LYS A 108 -0.11 -10.22 -29.20
C LYS A 108 1.06 -9.26 -29.46
N GLU A 109 0.88 -8.29 -30.34
CA GLU A 109 1.94 -7.40 -30.81
C GLU A 109 1.94 -6.04 -30.13
N THR A 110 0.90 -5.71 -29.41
CA THR A 110 0.74 -4.41 -28.76
C THR A 110 0.44 -4.53 -27.27
N VAL A 111 0.75 -3.47 -26.54
CA VAL A 111 0.45 -3.30 -25.12
C VAL A 111 -0.32 -2.01 -24.95
N GLU A 112 -1.43 -2.11 -24.22
CA GLU A 112 -2.28 -0.98 -23.87
C GLU A 112 -2.07 -0.57 -22.44
N PHE A 113 -1.97 0.74 -22.19
CA PHE A 113 -1.91 1.33 -20.85
C PHE A 113 -3.15 2.17 -20.58
N ASP A 114 -3.77 1.94 -19.43
CA ASP A 114 -4.86 2.73 -18.86
C ASP A 114 -4.40 3.27 -17.50
N PHE A 115 -4.10 4.56 -17.42
CA PHE A 115 -3.79 5.26 -16.20
C PHE A 115 -5.08 5.70 -15.53
N HIS A 116 -5.32 5.23 -14.32
CA HIS A 116 -6.62 5.32 -13.67
C HIS A 116 -6.58 6.08 -12.35
N GLY A 117 -7.61 6.90 -12.15
CA GLY A 117 -7.86 7.62 -10.90
C GLY A 117 -7.68 9.13 -10.98
N HIS A 118 -8.64 9.86 -10.43
CA HIS A 118 -8.64 11.33 -10.38
C HIS A 118 -7.41 11.94 -9.70
N SER A 119 -6.78 11.22 -8.79
CA SER A 119 -5.58 11.70 -8.09
C SER A 119 -4.35 11.73 -8.98
N LEU A 120 -4.32 10.94 -10.06
CA LEU A 120 -3.16 10.84 -10.93
C LEU A 120 -2.91 12.15 -11.70
N SER A 121 -3.97 12.75 -12.24
CA SER A 121 -3.88 14.01 -13.01
C SER A 121 -3.52 15.22 -12.14
N ARG A 122 -3.68 15.11 -10.82
CA ARG A 122 -3.30 16.16 -9.87
C ARG A 122 -1.89 16.00 -9.31
N ALA A 123 -1.23 14.90 -9.64
CA ALA A 123 0.16 14.66 -9.27
C ALA A 123 1.06 15.42 -10.26
N ALA A 124 1.56 16.56 -9.86
CA ALA A 124 2.23 17.57 -10.71
C ALA A 124 3.49 17.07 -11.46
N SER A 125 3.94 15.82 -11.24
CA SER A 125 5.24 15.37 -11.75
C SER A 125 5.26 13.87 -12.06
N VAL A 126 4.12 13.29 -12.47
CA VAL A 126 4.11 11.88 -12.85
C VAL A 126 4.73 11.72 -14.23
N ALA A 127 5.75 10.86 -14.31
CA ALA A 127 6.45 10.56 -15.54
C ALA A 127 6.49 9.05 -15.80
N PHE A 128 6.57 8.68 -17.07
CA PHE A 128 6.46 7.31 -17.54
C PHE A 128 7.47 7.00 -18.64
N ALA A 129 7.96 5.77 -18.64
CA ALA A 129 8.79 5.23 -19.71
C ALA A 129 8.59 3.72 -19.85
N THR A 130 8.96 3.17 -20.98
CA THR A 130 9.00 1.72 -21.23
C THR A 130 10.39 1.30 -21.71
N SER A 131 10.73 0.02 -21.54
CA SER A 131 11.95 -0.56 -22.07
C SER A 131 11.71 -2.01 -22.52
N GLY A 132 12.40 -2.42 -23.58
CA GLY A 132 12.46 -3.81 -24.03
C GLY A 132 13.39 -4.69 -23.20
N ASP A 133 14.19 -4.10 -22.33
CA ASP A 133 15.11 -4.78 -21.40
C ASP A 133 15.00 -4.18 -19.98
N GLU A 134 15.80 -4.67 -19.03
CA GLU A 134 15.76 -4.25 -17.63
C GLU A 134 16.49 -2.92 -17.38
N THR A 135 17.07 -2.31 -18.40
CA THR A 135 17.85 -1.08 -18.27
C THR A 135 16.93 0.08 -17.89
N LEU A 136 17.27 0.77 -16.79
CA LEU A 136 16.56 1.97 -16.38
C LEU A 136 16.74 3.06 -17.44
N PRO A 137 15.66 3.60 -18.01
CA PRO A 137 15.73 4.74 -18.91
C PRO A 137 16.37 5.95 -18.22
N THR A 138 17.24 6.66 -18.91
CA THR A 138 17.87 7.89 -18.39
C THR A 138 16.88 9.04 -18.27
N THR A 139 15.78 8.98 -19.04
CA THR A 139 14.71 9.98 -19.04
C THR A 139 13.35 9.30 -19.03
N LEU A 140 12.41 9.96 -18.36
CA LEU A 140 11.00 9.59 -18.36
C LEU A 140 10.21 10.75 -18.95
N ARG A 141 9.21 10.43 -19.74
CA ARG A 141 8.33 11.44 -20.34
C ARG A 141 7.19 11.78 -19.37
N PRO A 142 6.86 13.07 -19.14
CA PRO A 142 5.75 13.42 -18.26
C PRO A 142 4.43 12.85 -18.79
N LEU A 143 3.55 12.38 -17.91
CA LEU A 143 2.20 11.97 -18.31
C LEU A 143 1.35 13.18 -18.65
N PHE A 144 1.40 14.22 -17.83
CA PHE A 144 0.58 15.42 -17.95
C PHE A 144 1.44 16.68 -18.03
N LYS A 145 0.86 17.76 -18.52
CA LYS A 145 1.44 19.10 -18.38
C LYS A 145 1.45 19.52 -16.91
N ALA A 146 2.34 20.43 -16.55
CA ALA A 146 2.46 20.91 -15.17
C ALA A 146 1.19 21.61 -14.64
N ASP A 147 0.42 22.24 -15.53
CA ASP A 147 -0.83 22.93 -15.25
C ASP A 147 -2.09 22.11 -15.58
N HIS A 148 -1.94 20.81 -15.78
CA HIS A 148 -3.06 19.93 -16.10
C HIS A 148 -4.10 19.92 -14.99
N ASN A 149 -5.35 20.24 -15.31
CA ASN A 149 -6.48 20.27 -14.39
C ASN A 149 -7.65 19.38 -14.83
N GLY A 150 -7.37 18.40 -15.70
CA GLY A 150 -8.35 17.44 -16.21
C GLY A 150 -8.99 16.58 -15.13
N TRP A 151 -10.24 16.19 -15.35
CA TRP A 151 -11.05 15.41 -14.43
C TRP A 151 -11.38 14.01 -14.95
N SER A 152 -10.60 13.49 -15.89
CA SER A 152 -10.84 12.13 -16.37
C SER A 152 -10.51 11.09 -15.30
N SER A 153 -11.29 10.03 -15.26
CA SER A 153 -11.01 8.86 -14.41
C SER A 153 -10.05 7.86 -15.07
N SER A 154 -9.78 8.02 -16.38
CA SER A 154 -8.97 7.11 -17.19
C SER A 154 -8.26 7.88 -18.30
N TYR A 155 -6.98 7.59 -18.46
CA TYR A 155 -6.12 8.14 -19.49
C TYR A 155 -5.43 6.98 -20.21
N LYS A 156 -5.74 6.80 -21.50
CA LYS A 156 -5.22 5.68 -22.29
C LYS A 156 -4.12 6.14 -23.24
N LEU A 157 -2.98 5.47 -23.19
CA LEU A 157 -1.95 5.68 -24.22
C LEU A 157 -2.37 5.01 -25.54
N PRO A 158 -1.89 5.53 -26.67
CA PRO A 158 -1.88 4.74 -27.90
C PRO A 158 -1.18 3.40 -27.66
N PRO A 159 -1.66 2.29 -28.28
CA PRO A 159 -1.02 1.00 -28.15
C PRO A 159 0.47 1.06 -28.48
N LEU A 160 1.31 0.49 -27.63
CA LEU A 160 2.75 0.43 -27.81
C LEU A 160 3.18 -0.94 -28.36
N PRO A 161 4.27 -1.03 -29.18
CA PRO A 161 4.78 -2.31 -29.61
C PRO A 161 5.22 -3.18 -28.43
N ALA A 162 4.76 -4.42 -28.35
CA ALA A 162 5.03 -5.33 -27.23
C ALA A 162 6.54 -5.56 -26.99
N ALA A 163 7.35 -5.54 -28.05
CA ALA A 163 8.81 -5.67 -27.96
C ALA A 163 9.47 -4.51 -27.18
N GLN A 164 8.85 -3.34 -27.15
CA GLN A 164 9.34 -2.15 -26.43
C GLN A 164 8.85 -2.09 -24.97
N VAL A 165 8.02 -3.02 -24.55
CA VAL A 165 7.33 -2.98 -23.24
C VAL A 165 7.55 -4.28 -22.48
N ARG A 166 8.79 -4.71 -22.28
CA ARG A 166 9.10 -5.79 -21.34
C ARG A 166 9.06 -5.29 -19.89
N TYR A 167 9.53 -4.06 -19.70
CA TYR A 167 9.47 -3.32 -18.44
C TYR A 167 8.81 -1.96 -18.66
N PHE A 168 8.18 -1.48 -17.62
CA PHE A 168 7.73 -0.09 -17.59
C PHE A 168 8.10 0.57 -16.26
N TYR A 169 8.27 1.86 -16.33
CA TYR A 169 8.76 2.72 -15.26
C TYR A 169 7.77 3.85 -15.05
N ILE A 170 7.36 4.05 -13.84
CA ILE A 170 6.48 5.17 -13.50
C ILE A 170 7.02 5.86 -12.27
N GLY A 171 7.13 7.17 -12.31
CA GLY A 171 7.72 7.96 -11.25
C GLY A 171 6.89 9.15 -10.85
N ASP A 172 7.08 9.59 -9.61
CA ASP A 172 6.50 10.79 -9.02
C ASP A 172 7.57 11.54 -8.24
N ALA A 173 7.50 12.87 -8.25
CA ALA A 173 8.41 13.68 -7.47
C ALA A 173 8.17 13.50 -5.98
N GLU A 174 9.19 13.08 -5.26
CA GLU A 174 9.19 13.14 -3.79
C GLU A 174 9.33 14.60 -3.35
N VAL A 175 8.50 14.98 -2.40
CA VAL A 175 8.55 16.32 -1.80
C VAL A 175 9.21 16.27 -0.42
N ASP A 176 9.89 17.34 -0.05
CA ASP A 176 10.43 17.51 1.30
C ASP A 176 9.35 17.97 2.29
N ALA A 177 9.76 18.21 3.53
CA ALA A 177 8.86 18.68 4.60
C ALA A 177 8.19 20.04 4.28
N ASN A 178 8.76 20.83 3.36
CA ASN A 178 8.20 22.11 2.91
C ASN A 178 7.36 21.97 1.65
N GLY A 179 7.13 20.74 1.15
CA GLY A 179 6.39 20.46 -0.07
C GLY A 179 7.17 20.74 -1.35
N GLN A 180 8.51 20.96 -1.26
CA GLN A 180 9.33 21.21 -2.45
C GLN A 180 9.80 19.88 -3.07
N PRO A 181 9.70 19.70 -4.38
CA PRO A 181 10.15 18.50 -5.06
C PRO A 181 11.68 18.39 -4.98
N ARG A 182 12.18 17.20 -4.59
CA ARG A 182 13.62 16.92 -4.41
C ARG A 182 14.18 15.99 -5.44
N GLN A 183 13.52 14.88 -5.67
CA GLN A 183 13.96 13.83 -6.58
C GLN A 183 12.75 13.07 -7.13
N LEU A 184 12.96 12.39 -8.24
CA LEU A 184 11.96 11.53 -8.86
C LEU A 184 12.12 10.11 -8.30
N ARG A 185 11.11 9.60 -7.58
CA ARG A 185 11.01 8.19 -7.20
C ARG A 185 10.38 7.42 -8.34
N VAL A 186 11.08 6.46 -8.91
CA VAL A 186 10.66 5.66 -10.06
C VAL A 186 10.47 4.22 -9.65
N VAL A 187 9.31 3.66 -9.92
CA VAL A 187 8.98 2.26 -9.67
C VAL A 187 9.02 1.49 -10.99
N GLN A 188 9.79 0.42 -11.03
CA GLN A 188 9.91 -0.49 -12.15
C GLN A 188 8.95 -1.66 -11.99
N TYR A 189 8.27 -2.00 -13.06
CA TYR A 189 7.45 -3.20 -13.17
C TYR A 189 7.89 -4.05 -14.36
N ARG A 190 7.79 -5.36 -14.20
CA ARG A 190 7.88 -6.32 -15.29
C ARG A 190 6.47 -6.67 -15.76
N ARG A 191 6.21 -6.50 -17.05
CA ARG A 191 4.90 -6.76 -17.66
C ARG A 191 4.49 -8.24 -17.60
N GLY A 192 5.46 -9.17 -17.73
CA GLY A 192 5.17 -10.59 -17.96
C GLY A 192 4.41 -10.79 -19.28
N ASP A 193 3.36 -11.59 -19.25
CA ASP A 193 2.51 -11.88 -20.42
C ASP A 193 1.33 -10.89 -20.57
N ALA A 194 1.17 -9.95 -19.66
CA ALA A 194 0.11 -8.96 -19.73
C ALA A 194 0.27 -8.05 -20.95
N ASN A 195 -0.80 -7.81 -21.67
CA ASN A 195 -0.85 -6.89 -22.82
C ASN A 195 -1.87 -5.76 -22.63
N THR A 196 -2.66 -5.79 -21.57
CA THR A 196 -3.43 -4.66 -21.07
C THR A 196 -3.01 -4.37 -19.65
N LEU A 197 -2.62 -3.14 -19.39
CA LEU A 197 -2.07 -2.69 -18.12
C LEU A 197 -2.91 -1.52 -17.59
N ARG A 198 -3.32 -1.64 -16.33
CA ARG A 198 -3.96 -0.55 -15.60
C ARG A 198 -3.03 -0.09 -14.49
N VAL A 199 -2.74 1.19 -14.47
CA VAL A 199 -1.86 1.81 -13.46
C VAL A 199 -2.64 2.87 -12.70
N GLY A 200 -2.75 2.70 -11.40
CA GLY A 200 -3.38 3.67 -10.51
C GLY A 200 -2.36 4.58 -9.84
N TYR A 201 -2.85 5.54 -9.08
CA TYR A 201 -2.03 6.39 -8.20
C TYR A 201 -2.62 6.39 -6.79
N ASN A 202 -1.82 5.96 -5.84
CA ASN A 202 -2.20 5.98 -4.44
C ASN A 202 -1.35 7.01 -3.68
N ARG A 203 -1.89 8.22 -3.55
CA ARG A 203 -1.22 9.35 -2.89
C ARG A 203 -0.80 9.03 -1.45
N ALA A 204 -1.53 8.17 -0.75
CA ALA A 204 -1.19 7.79 0.61
C ALA A 204 0.19 7.14 0.72
N PHE A 205 0.63 6.38 -0.30
CA PHE A 205 1.97 5.80 -0.36
C PHE A 205 3.04 6.77 -0.90
N GLY A 206 2.64 7.93 -1.38
CA GLY A 206 3.53 9.03 -1.81
C GLY A 206 4.16 9.79 -0.65
N SER A 207 3.54 9.76 0.52
CA SER A 207 4.01 10.44 1.74
C SER A 207 4.57 9.43 2.74
N PRO A 208 5.47 9.82 3.65
CA PRO A 208 5.92 8.95 4.74
C PRO A 208 4.74 8.46 5.58
N PRO A 209 4.81 7.26 6.17
CA PRO A 209 3.81 6.81 7.14
C PRO A 209 3.71 7.79 8.31
N LEU A 210 2.50 7.94 8.84
CA LEU A 210 2.31 8.77 10.04
C LEU A 210 3.15 8.22 11.19
N ASN A 211 3.91 9.11 11.80
CA ASN A 211 4.73 8.84 12.99
C ASN A 211 4.57 10.04 13.93
N LEU A 212 3.60 9.97 14.82
CA LEU A 212 3.16 11.09 15.66
C LEU A 212 3.53 10.85 17.11
N SER A 213 3.85 11.93 17.82
CA SER A 213 3.98 11.92 19.28
C SER A 213 2.76 12.59 19.90
N ALA A 214 2.23 12.02 20.98
CA ALA A 214 1.11 12.65 21.66
C ALA A 214 1.28 12.58 23.17
N THR A 215 0.82 13.64 23.87
CA THR A 215 0.79 13.75 25.32
C THR A 215 -0.62 14.12 25.77
N LEU A 216 -1.03 13.64 26.94
CA LEU A 216 -2.30 13.99 27.54
C LEU A 216 -2.07 15.01 28.67
N GLN A 217 -2.78 16.14 28.63
CA GLN A 217 -2.75 17.19 29.62
C GLN A 217 -4.20 17.58 29.93
N ASP A 218 -4.64 17.40 31.17
CA ASP A 218 -6.01 17.70 31.61
C ASP A 218 -7.09 17.10 30.70
N ASP A 219 -6.96 15.82 30.38
CA ASP A 219 -7.83 15.09 29.42
C ASP A 219 -7.83 15.64 27.98
N VAL A 220 -6.93 16.54 27.65
CA VAL A 220 -6.74 17.08 26.30
C VAL A 220 -5.52 16.44 25.66
N LEU A 221 -5.70 15.82 24.50
CA LEU A 221 -4.58 15.27 23.74
C LEU A 221 -3.88 16.38 22.96
N HIS A 222 -2.57 16.41 23.06
CA HIS A 222 -1.68 17.23 22.24
C HIS A 222 -0.89 16.31 21.31
N VAL A 223 -0.98 16.55 20.03
CA VAL A 223 -0.27 15.79 18.98
C VAL A 223 0.83 16.68 18.41
N ASP A 224 2.07 16.21 18.45
CA ASP A 224 3.27 16.97 18.05
C ASP A 224 3.29 18.39 18.66
N GLY A 225 2.95 18.46 19.96
CA GLY A 225 2.91 19.69 20.74
C GLY A 225 1.70 20.61 20.48
N ARG A 226 0.80 20.24 19.56
CA ARG A 226 -0.40 21.04 19.25
C ARG A 226 -1.64 20.43 19.86
N ARG A 227 -2.51 21.28 20.44
CA ARG A 227 -3.79 20.84 20.98
C ARG A 227 -4.62 20.16 19.90
N PHE A 228 -4.96 18.89 20.14
CA PHE A 228 -5.80 18.10 19.21
C PHE A 228 -7.27 18.06 19.68
N GLY A 229 -7.54 17.67 20.93
CA GLY A 229 -8.90 17.65 21.44
C GLY A 229 -9.03 16.99 22.80
N ALA A 230 -10.15 17.22 23.45
CA ALA A 230 -10.49 16.56 24.71
C ALA A 230 -10.85 15.09 24.48
N ARG A 231 -10.52 14.25 25.46
CA ARG A 231 -10.84 12.83 25.48
C ARG A 231 -12.36 12.61 25.55
N LYS A 232 -12.86 11.69 24.75
CA LYS A 232 -14.22 11.17 24.81
C LYS A 232 -14.17 9.65 24.87
N GLU A 233 -15.06 9.07 25.62
CA GLU A 233 -15.22 7.61 25.64
C GLU A 233 -15.63 7.09 24.25
N LEU A 234 -15.17 5.88 23.94
CA LEU A 234 -15.53 5.17 22.72
C LEU A 234 -16.66 4.17 23.06
N PRO A 235 -17.88 4.37 22.55
CA PRO A 235 -18.94 3.41 22.73
C PRO A 235 -18.56 2.06 22.11
N GLU A 236 -18.87 0.96 22.80
CA GLU A 236 -18.55 -0.40 22.36
C GLU A 236 -19.02 -0.69 20.91
N LYS A 237 -20.24 -0.23 20.57
CA LYS A 237 -20.76 -0.35 19.19
C LYS A 237 -19.93 0.40 18.15
N ALA A 238 -19.17 1.42 18.53
CA ALA A 238 -18.29 2.14 17.63
C ALA A 238 -16.98 1.39 17.42
N LEU A 239 -16.47 0.68 18.43
CA LEU A 239 -15.20 -0.06 18.37
C LEU A 239 -15.18 -1.06 17.21
N GLU A 240 -16.22 -1.88 17.06
CA GLU A 240 -16.28 -2.87 15.98
C GLU A 240 -16.26 -2.22 14.58
N ARG A 241 -16.97 -1.10 14.41
CA ARG A 241 -16.92 -0.35 13.14
C ARG A 241 -15.54 0.23 12.86
N ILE A 242 -14.89 0.79 13.89
CA ILE A 242 -13.52 1.33 13.77
C ILE A 242 -12.54 0.22 13.40
N ARG A 243 -12.62 -0.92 14.11
CA ARG A 243 -11.76 -2.08 13.80
C ARG A 243 -12.00 -2.58 12.38
N ALA A 244 -13.24 -2.71 11.94
CA ALA A 244 -13.58 -3.19 10.61
C ALA A 244 -13.17 -2.23 9.48
N ALA A 245 -13.42 -0.93 9.65
CA ALA A 245 -13.22 0.06 8.60
C ALA A 245 -11.77 0.57 8.50
N CYS A 246 -11.04 0.61 9.62
CA CYS A 246 -9.74 1.26 9.71
C CYS A 246 -8.61 0.30 10.11
N ILE A 247 -8.80 -0.43 11.23
CA ILE A 247 -7.71 -1.22 11.80
C ILE A 247 -7.45 -2.49 11.01
N ARG A 248 -8.47 -3.31 10.75
CA ARG A 248 -8.31 -4.56 10.01
C ARG A 248 -7.72 -4.34 8.62
N PRO A 249 -8.19 -3.37 7.82
CA PRO A 249 -7.57 -3.09 6.52
C PRO A 249 -6.11 -2.64 6.63
N ALA A 250 -5.75 -1.86 7.67
CA ALA A 250 -4.38 -1.39 7.86
C ALA A 250 -3.43 -2.50 8.33
N LEU A 251 -3.89 -3.42 9.18
CA LEU A 251 -3.09 -4.49 9.76
C LEU A 251 -3.19 -5.83 8.99
N ALA A 252 -4.15 -5.97 8.07
CA ALA A 252 -4.28 -7.19 7.29
C ALA A 252 -3.02 -7.42 6.44
N GLU A 253 -2.48 -8.62 6.47
CA GLU A 253 -1.47 -9.02 5.49
C GLU A 253 -2.09 -8.97 4.09
N ALA A 254 -1.31 -8.53 3.09
CA ALA A 254 -1.75 -8.55 1.71
C ALA A 254 -2.15 -9.99 1.34
N LYS A 255 -3.44 -10.21 1.16
CA LYS A 255 -3.98 -11.54 0.86
C LYS A 255 -3.43 -11.97 -0.49
N ARG A 256 -2.53 -12.95 -0.50
CA ARG A 256 -2.15 -13.62 -1.76
C ARG A 256 -3.41 -14.28 -2.33
N PRO A 257 -3.58 -14.26 -3.66
CA PRO A 257 -4.63 -15.06 -4.28
C PRO A 257 -4.54 -16.50 -3.76
N SER A 258 -5.66 -17.12 -3.45
CA SER A 258 -5.66 -18.55 -3.14
C SER A 258 -5.12 -19.33 -4.34
N GLU A 259 -4.58 -20.52 -4.13
CA GLU A 259 -4.10 -21.37 -5.23
C GLU A 259 -5.20 -21.61 -6.26
N GLU A 260 -6.45 -21.71 -5.81
CA GLU A 260 -7.62 -21.87 -6.67
C GLU A 260 -7.92 -20.61 -7.49
N GLU A 261 -7.88 -19.41 -6.87
CA GLU A 261 -7.98 -18.12 -7.59
C GLU A 261 -6.83 -17.95 -8.59
N ALA A 262 -5.62 -18.33 -8.23
CA ALA A 262 -4.46 -18.29 -9.11
C ALA A 262 -4.61 -19.25 -10.30
N ALA A 263 -5.14 -20.46 -10.07
CA ALA A 263 -5.41 -21.44 -11.11
C ALA A 263 -6.54 -20.98 -12.05
N GLU A 264 -7.60 -20.38 -11.53
CA GLU A 264 -8.71 -19.81 -12.33
C GLU A 264 -8.24 -18.62 -13.18
N ILE A 265 -7.37 -17.76 -12.63
CA ILE A 265 -6.73 -16.66 -13.37
C ILE A 265 -5.84 -17.22 -14.48
N ALA A 266 -5.02 -18.23 -14.19
CA ALA A 266 -4.13 -18.87 -15.16
C ALA A 266 -4.91 -19.60 -16.28
N ALA A 267 -6.08 -20.18 -15.95
CA ALA A 267 -6.95 -20.87 -16.88
C ALA A 267 -7.84 -19.93 -17.71
N GLY A 268 -7.83 -18.62 -17.45
CA GLY A 268 -8.66 -17.64 -18.15
C GLY A 268 -10.17 -17.78 -17.87
N ARG A 269 -10.55 -18.52 -16.83
CA ARG A 269 -11.96 -18.79 -16.47
C ARG A 269 -12.56 -17.77 -15.49
N ALA A 270 -11.74 -16.89 -14.92
CA ALA A 270 -12.23 -15.83 -14.03
C ALA A 270 -13.08 -14.84 -14.82
N THR A 271 -14.39 -14.97 -14.73
CA THR A 271 -15.38 -14.13 -15.44
C THR A 271 -15.52 -12.73 -14.83
N SER A 272 -15.12 -12.53 -13.58
CA SER A 272 -14.96 -11.19 -13.00
C SER A 272 -13.48 -10.83 -13.08
N VAL A 273 -13.12 -10.05 -14.07
CA VAL A 273 -11.75 -9.72 -14.43
C VAL A 273 -11.09 -8.88 -13.33
N LYS A 274 -10.71 -9.50 -12.24
CA LYS A 274 -9.70 -8.95 -11.34
C LYS A 274 -8.36 -9.12 -12.05
N ARG A 275 -7.91 -8.03 -12.70
CA ARG A 275 -6.55 -7.99 -13.22
C ARG A 275 -5.59 -8.30 -12.08
N PRO A 276 -4.71 -9.31 -12.18
CA PRO A 276 -3.77 -9.61 -11.12
C PRO A 276 -2.83 -8.41 -10.87
N PRO A 277 -2.52 -8.12 -9.60
CA PRO A 277 -1.58 -7.08 -9.27
C PRO A 277 -0.18 -7.47 -9.75
N LEU A 278 0.51 -6.51 -10.36
CA LEU A 278 1.92 -6.62 -10.67
C LEU A 278 2.75 -6.22 -9.46
N VAL A 279 3.77 -7.01 -9.17
CA VAL A 279 4.69 -6.71 -8.07
C VAL A 279 5.78 -5.76 -8.58
N PRO A 280 6.06 -4.66 -7.88
CA PRO A 280 7.21 -3.81 -8.18
C PRO A 280 8.51 -4.62 -8.17
N VAL A 281 9.34 -4.48 -9.20
CA VAL A 281 10.64 -5.15 -9.28
C VAL A 281 11.67 -4.39 -8.45
N LYS A 282 11.73 -3.05 -8.63
CA LYS A 282 12.72 -2.18 -8.00
C LYS A 282 12.21 -0.74 -7.94
N THR A 283 12.74 0.01 -6.99
CA THR A 283 12.55 1.46 -6.91
C THR A 283 13.89 2.15 -7.12
N PHE A 284 13.89 3.21 -7.92
CA PHE A 284 15.04 4.03 -8.22
C PHE A 284 14.77 5.48 -7.83
N TYR A 285 15.84 6.24 -7.67
CA TYR A 285 15.77 7.68 -7.42
C TYR A 285 16.59 8.39 -8.47
N LEU A 286 15.96 9.29 -9.21
CA LEU A 286 16.57 10.06 -10.29
C LEU A 286 16.47 11.56 -9.97
N PRO A 287 17.34 12.40 -10.55
CA PRO A 287 17.14 13.83 -10.48
C PRO A 287 15.85 14.22 -11.23
N LEU A 288 15.21 15.33 -10.83
CA LEU A 288 14.00 15.82 -11.50
C LEU A 288 14.23 16.16 -12.97
N THR A 289 15.47 16.48 -13.34
CA THR A 289 15.90 16.70 -14.73
C THR A 289 15.77 15.45 -15.63
N ALA A 290 15.54 14.29 -15.04
CA ALA A 290 15.20 13.07 -15.79
C ALA A 290 13.80 13.12 -16.43
N ILE A 291 12.92 14.03 -15.98
CA ILE A 291 11.62 14.25 -16.63
C ILE A 291 11.84 15.13 -17.85
N GLN A 292 11.68 14.55 -19.05
CA GLN A 292 11.96 15.25 -20.31
C GLN A 292 10.93 14.90 -21.39
N GLY A 293 10.79 15.81 -22.35
CA GLY A 293 9.93 15.64 -23.52
C GLY A 293 8.52 16.20 -23.33
N ALA A 294 7.72 16.16 -24.40
CA ALA A 294 6.34 16.61 -24.37
C ALA A 294 5.46 15.62 -23.58
N PRO A 295 4.45 16.07 -22.83
CA PRO A 295 3.58 15.19 -22.08
C PRO A 295 2.84 14.20 -22.98
N TYR A 296 2.47 13.03 -22.42
CA TYR A 296 1.65 12.07 -23.16
C TYR A 296 0.22 12.59 -23.35
N PHE A 297 -0.33 13.23 -22.32
CA PHE A 297 -1.69 13.77 -22.35
C PHE A 297 -1.64 15.30 -22.33
N SER A 298 -2.20 15.89 -23.38
CA SER A 298 -2.47 17.32 -23.49
C SER A 298 -3.95 17.58 -23.20
N ASP A 299 -4.32 18.78 -22.73
CA ASP A 299 -5.69 19.16 -22.35
C ASP A 299 -6.73 19.10 -23.49
N ALA A 300 -6.34 18.61 -24.66
CA ALA A 300 -7.15 18.65 -25.87
C ALA A 300 -8.10 17.45 -26.07
N GLU A 301 -8.05 16.42 -25.21
CA GLU A 301 -9.00 15.32 -25.31
C GLU A 301 -10.14 15.51 -24.28
N LYS A 302 -11.15 16.26 -24.72
CA LYS A 302 -12.48 16.32 -24.09
C LYS A 302 -13.34 15.17 -24.53
#